data_df054c7fe653afd1c5bf26728857c8aa
#
_entry.id   df054c7fe653afd1c5bf26728857c8aa
#
_cell.length_a   1.000
_cell.length_b   1.000
_cell.length_c   1.000
_cell.angle_alpha   90.00
_cell.angle_beta   90.00
_cell.angle_gamma   90.00
#
_symmetry.space_group_name_H-M   'P 1'
#
loop_
_entity.id
_entity.type
_entity.pdbx_description
1 polymer ?
#
loop_
_entity_poly.entity_id
_entity_poly.type
_entity_poly.pdbx_seq_one_letter_code
_entity_poly.pdbx_strand_id
1 'polypeptide(L)'
;MANDVVVTRTNDLKNLIETQLKTLTTNVYYEQARDNAMYPHIVYSFRNIDLGDLSRQDYILEVDVWDKGTSTYNVEELSDKVEDLFHCQNLPQDHILPTFYKIDRKSILDPNKNIKHRQIRFQIQNYVR
;
A
#
# COMPACT_ATOMS: atom_id res chain seq x y z
N MET A 1 -1.13 26.32 -21.47
CA MET A 1 -1.58 25.20 -22.27
C MET A 1 -2.80 24.57 -21.67
N ALA A 2 -3.85 24.52 -22.41
CA ALA A 2 -5.09 23.95 -21.90
C ALA A 2 -5.02 22.45 -21.64
N ASN A 3 -4.08 21.78 -22.27
CA ASN A 3 -3.93 20.33 -22.18
C ASN A 3 -2.80 19.91 -21.25
N ASP A 4 -2.35 20.82 -20.40
CA ASP A 4 -1.32 20.46 -19.44
C ASP A 4 -1.87 19.44 -18.47
N VAL A 5 -1.12 18.34 -18.30
CA VAL A 5 -1.46 17.33 -17.34
C VAL A 5 -1.00 17.82 -15.96
N VAL A 6 -1.95 17.96 -15.06
CA VAL A 6 -1.62 18.27 -13.67
C VAL A 6 -1.07 17.01 -13.03
N VAL A 7 0.24 16.95 -12.87
CA VAL A 7 0.89 15.85 -12.18
C VAL A 7 0.93 16.18 -10.70
N THR A 8 0.19 15.45 -9.91
CA THR A 8 0.18 15.65 -8.47
C THR A 8 1.11 14.65 -7.79
N ARG A 9 1.78 15.10 -6.73
CA ARG A 9 2.61 14.20 -5.92
C ARG A 9 1.81 13.04 -5.33
N THR A 10 0.53 13.26 -5.03
CA THR A 10 -0.33 12.21 -4.48
C THR A 10 -0.59 11.12 -5.52
N ASN A 11 -0.88 11.49 -6.75
CA ASN A 11 -1.08 10.52 -7.82
C ASN A 11 0.21 9.79 -8.17
N ASP A 12 1.35 10.48 -8.12
CA ASP A 12 2.65 9.85 -8.32
C ASP A 12 2.91 8.79 -7.24
N LEU A 13 2.61 9.11 -5.99
CA LEU A 13 2.77 8.18 -4.89
C LEU A 13 1.83 6.98 -5.03
N LYS A 14 0.57 7.23 -5.38
CA LYS A 14 -0.40 6.17 -5.63
C LYS A 14 0.08 5.22 -6.73
N ASN A 15 0.53 5.77 -7.83
CA ASN A 15 1.00 4.97 -8.97
C ASN A 15 2.25 4.17 -8.61
N LEU A 16 3.16 4.74 -7.84
CA LEU A 16 4.33 4.05 -7.35
C LEU A 16 3.95 2.84 -6.49
N ILE A 17 3.09 3.05 -5.50
CA ILE A 17 2.65 1.99 -4.60
C ILE A 17 1.95 0.89 -5.38
N GLU A 18 1.03 1.25 -6.27
CA GLU A 18 0.29 0.28 -7.06
C GLU A 18 1.21 -0.54 -7.96
N THR A 19 2.15 0.10 -8.62
CA THR A 19 3.12 -0.59 -9.47
C THR A 19 3.93 -1.60 -8.68
N GLN A 20 4.37 -1.23 -7.49
CA GLN A 20 5.12 -2.14 -6.63
C GLN A 20 4.27 -3.32 -6.17
N LEU A 21 3.06 -3.07 -5.70
CA LEU A 21 2.16 -4.15 -5.24
C LEU A 21 1.77 -5.10 -6.35
N LYS A 22 1.61 -4.60 -7.58
CA LYS A 22 1.28 -5.43 -8.74
C LYS A 22 2.40 -6.38 -9.16
N THR A 23 3.60 -6.21 -8.64
CA THR A 23 4.66 -7.21 -8.81
C THR A 23 4.40 -8.49 -8.01
N LEU A 24 3.55 -8.41 -6.99
CA LEU A 24 3.23 -9.54 -6.11
C LEU A 24 1.97 -10.28 -6.56
N THR A 25 0.96 -9.54 -6.99
CA THR A 25 -0.30 -10.08 -7.52
C THR A 25 -0.95 -9.06 -8.43
N THR A 26 -1.69 -9.53 -9.42
CA THR A 26 -2.44 -8.64 -10.32
C THR A 26 -3.70 -8.09 -9.67
N ASN A 27 -4.16 -8.69 -8.57
CA ASN A 27 -5.41 -8.33 -7.90
C ASN A 27 -5.14 -7.27 -6.83
N VAL A 28 -4.86 -6.05 -7.27
CA VAL A 28 -4.55 -4.91 -6.39
C VAL A 28 -5.58 -3.82 -6.61
N TYR A 29 -6.15 -3.32 -5.52
CA TYR A 29 -7.21 -2.31 -5.55
C TYR A 29 -6.87 -1.16 -4.62
N TYR A 30 -7.23 0.06 -5.02
CA TYR A 30 -7.07 1.24 -4.19
C TYR A 30 -8.36 1.52 -3.43
N GLU A 31 -8.25 1.63 -2.11
CA GLU A 31 -9.31 1.93 -1.15
C GLU A 31 -10.39 0.84 -1.03
N GLN A 32 -10.82 0.26 -2.13
CA GLN A 32 -11.91 -0.70 -2.11
C GLN A 32 -11.73 -1.75 -3.20
N ALA A 33 -11.87 -3.03 -2.83
CA ALA A 33 -11.88 -4.13 -3.79
C ALA A 33 -13.22 -4.19 -4.53
N ARG A 34 -13.21 -4.80 -5.71
CA ARG A 34 -14.44 -5.13 -6.43
C ARG A 34 -15.24 -6.18 -5.66
N ASP A 35 -16.56 -6.20 -5.84
CA ASP A 35 -17.42 -7.19 -5.22
C ASP A 35 -17.03 -8.63 -5.57
N ASN A 36 -16.53 -8.82 -6.79
CA ASN A 36 -16.11 -10.15 -7.28
C ASN A 36 -14.59 -10.32 -7.29
N ALA A 37 -13.88 -9.62 -6.41
CA ALA A 37 -12.43 -9.74 -6.33
C ALA A 37 -12.01 -11.18 -6.06
N MET A 38 -11.03 -11.64 -6.82
CA MET A 38 -10.46 -12.98 -6.64
C MET A 38 -9.43 -12.97 -5.53
N TYR A 39 -9.31 -14.09 -4.84
CA TYR A 39 -8.29 -14.27 -3.80
C TYR A 39 -7.04 -14.95 -4.35
N PRO A 40 -5.85 -14.63 -3.85
CA PRO A 40 -5.61 -13.54 -2.92
C PRO A 40 -5.71 -12.18 -3.60
N HIS A 41 -6.04 -11.15 -2.83
CA HIS A 41 -6.00 -9.79 -3.34
C HIS A 41 -5.48 -8.82 -2.28
N ILE A 42 -5.08 -7.64 -2.75
CA ILE A 42 -4.53 -6.59 -1.91
C ILE A 42 -5.37 -5.34 -2.10
N VAL A 43 -5.72 -4.71 -0.99
CA VAL A 43 -6.34 -3.39 -0.98
C VAL A 43 -5.38 -2.44 -0.25
N TYR A 44 -5.06 -1.32 -0.85
CA TYR A 44 -4.20 -0.35 -0.20
C TYR A 44 -4.89 1.00 -0.13
N SER A 45 -4.55 1.76 0.89
CA SER A 45 -4.97 3.14 1.06
C SER A 45 -3.90 3.90 1.80
N PHE A 46 -3.89 5.22 1.66
CA PHE A 46 -2.96 6.03 2.42
C PHE A 46 -3.60 7.38 2.76
N ARG A 47 -3.13 7.97 3.86
CA ARG A 47 -3.57 9.29 4.30
C ARG A 47 -2.39 10.15 4.61
N ASN A 48 -2.54 11.44 4.38
CA ASN A 48 -1.51 12.42 4.68
C ASN A 48 -1.47 12.70 6.19
N ILE A 49 -0.27 12.85 6.73
CA ILE A 49 -0.05 13.29 8.12
C ILE A 49 0.56 14.68 8.05
N ASP A 50 -0.08 15.64 8.72
CA ASP A 50 0.45 16.99 8.80
C ASP A 50 1.49 17.07 9.91
N LEU A 51 2.74 17.35 9.52
CA LEU A 51 3.86 17.55 10.43
C LEU A 51 4.25 19.02 10.56
N GLY A 52 3.53 19.92 9.88
CA GLY A 52 3.84 21.34 9.91
C GLY A 52 5.07 21.75 9.10
N ASP A 53 5.70 20.82 8.39
CA ASP A 53 6.85 21.10 7.51
C ASP A 53 6.41 21.06 6.07
N LEU A 54 6.60 22.17 5.34
CA LEU A 54 6.14 22.29 3.96
C LEU A 54 7.01 21.52 2.98
N SER A 55 8.26 21.20 3.33
CA SER A 55 9.17 20.48 2.45
C SER A 55 9.01 18.97 2.52
N ARG A 56 8.33 18.48 3.54
CA ARG A 56 8.14 17.06 3.79
C ARG A 56 6.67 16.76 4.04
N GLN A 57 6.15 15.78 3.34
CA GLN A 57 4.79 15.31 3.53
C GLN A 57 4.80 13.83 3.85
N ASP A 58 4.41 13.49 5.05
CA ASP A 58 4.35 12.10 5.47
C ASP A 58 2.95 11.52 5.26
N TYR A 59 2.93 10.23 5.06
CA TYR A 59 1.70 9.46 4.88
C TYR A 59 1.72 8.22 5.75
N ILE A 60 0.54 7.74 6.10
CA ILE A 60 0.37 6.38 6.62
C ILE A 60 -0.22 5.55 5.49
N LEU A 61 0.51 4.53 5.08
CA LEU A 61 0.05 3.54 4.10
C LEU A 61 -0.49 2.34 4.85
N GLU A 62 -1.69 1.91 4.50
CA GLU A 62 -2.27 0.67 4.99
C GLU A 62 -2.41 -0.30 3.82
N VAL A 63 -1.83 -1.47 3.95
CA VAL A 63 -1.91 -2.52 2.95
C VAL A 63 -2.65 -3.69 3.57
N ASP A 64 -3.82 -3.99 3.02
CA ASP A 64 -4.66 -5.09 3.47
C ASP A 64 -4.51 -6.26 2.52
N VAL A 65 -4.07 -7.40 3.05
CA VAL A 65 -3.85 -8.63 2.30
C VAL A 65 -4.96 -9.60 2.65
N TRP A 66 -5.66 -10.08 1.64
CA TRP A 66 -6.81 -10.97 1.79
C TRP A 66 -6.55 -12.29 1.09
N ASP A 67 -6.88 -13.38 1.75
CA ASP A 67 -6.86 -14.71 1.16
C ASP A 67 -8.08 -15.50 1.63
N LYS A 68 -8.37 -16.57 0.91
CA LYS A 68 -9.47 -17.46 1.24
C LYS A 68 -8.96 -18.89 1.30
N GLY A 69 -9.26 -19.57 2.41
CA GLY A 69 -8.83 -20.94 2.62
C GLY A 69 -8.80 -21.28 4.09
N THR A 70 -8.41 -22.51 4.40
CA THR A 70 -8.35 -23.01 5.77
C THR A 70 -7.01 -22.74 6.45
N SER A 71 -5.97 -22.45 5.65
CA SER A 71 -4.62 -22.21 6.13
C SER A 71 -4.27 -20.73 6.03
N THR A 72 -3.43 -20.26 6.94
CA THR A 72 -2.87 -18.89 6.89
C THR A 72 -1.56 -18.81 6.10
N TYR A 73 -1.09 -19.92 5.54
CA TYR A 73 0.21 -19.94 4.87
C TYR A 73 0.34 -18.90 3.76
N ASN A 74 -0.64 -18.85 2.86
CA ASN A 74 -0.58 -17.94 1.71
C ASN A 74 -0.71 -16.47 2.12
N VAL A 75 -1.59 -16.16 3.06
CA VAL A 75 -1.74 -14.77 3.52
C VAL A 75 -0.49 -14.29 4.24
N GLU A 76 0.16 -15.16 5.00
CA GLU A 76 1.41 -14.81 5.68
C GLU A 76 2.55 -14.62 4.67
N GLU A 77 2.66 -15.52 3.70
CA GLU A 77 3.70 -15.42 2.66
C GLU A 77 3.55 -14.12 1.86
N LEU A 78 2.35 -13.81 1.42
CA LEU A 78 2.10 -12.59 0.66
C LEU A 78 2.36 -11.35 1.53
N SER A 79 1.99 -11.40 2.81
CA SER A 79 2.26 -10.30 3.74
C SER A 79 3.75 -10.08 3.95
N ASP A 80 4.53 -11.15 4.07
CA ASP A 80 5.99 -11.06 4.14
C ASP A 80 6.57 -10.39 2.90
N LYS A 81 6.05 -10.73 1.73
CA LYS A 81 6.49 -10.12 0.46
C LYS A 81 6.15 -8.63 0.42
N VAL A 82 5.01 -8.23 0.95
CA VAL A 82 4.65 -6.81 1.05
C VAL A 82 5.64 -6.08 1.96
N GLU A 83 5.99 -6.65 3.10
CA GLU A 83 6.98 -6.05 4.00
C GLU A 83 8.33 -5.90 3.32
N ASP A 84 8.80 -6.94 2.64
CA ASP A 84 10.10 -6.92 1.95
C ASP A 84 10.12 -5.91 0.82
N LEU A 85 8.96 -5.66 0.20
CA LEU A 85 8.84 -4.73 -0.91
C LEU A 85 9.06 -3.28 -0.47
N PHE A 86 8.60 -2.91 0.73
CA PHE A 86 8.58 -1.52 1.16
C PHE A 86 9.51 -1.20 2.33
N HIS A 87 9.67 -2.08 3.29
CA HIS A 87 10.37 -1.72 4.53
C HIS A 87 11.80 -1.25 4.27
N CYS A 88 12.10 -0.05 4.78
CA CYS A 88 13.39 0.61 4.60
C CYS A 88 13.76 0.86 3.14
N GLN A 89 12.77 0.96 2.25
CA GLN A 89 13.01 1.23 0.84
C GLN A 89 12.83 2.71 0.54
N ASN A 90 13.79 3.27 -0.17
CA ASN A 90 13.70 4.59 -0.77
C ASN A 90 13.40 4.38 -2.25
N LEU A 91 12.23 4.87 -2.71
CA LEU A 91 11.74 4.62 -4.06
C LEU A 91 11.51 5.95 -4.79
N PRO A 92 12.57 6.61 -5.28
CA PRO A 92 12.43 7.91 -5.93
C PRO A 92 11.55 7.83 -7.18
N GLN A 93 10.74 8.87 -7.37
CA GLN A 93 9.98 9.11 -8.59
C GLN A 93 10.19 10.57 -9.00
N ASP A 94 9.63 10.97 -10.15
CA ASP A 94 9.90 12.25 -10.76
C ASP A 94 9.63 13.45 -9.84
N HIS A 95 8.56 13.40 -9.05
CA HIS A 95 8.13 14.54 -8.23
C HIS A 95 8.18 14.24 -6.73
N ILE A 96 8.62 13.04 -6.34
CA ILE A 96 8.58 12.60 -4.95
C ILE A 96 9.83 11.80 -4.59
N LEU A 97 10.16 11.81 -3.30
CA LEU A 97 11.27 11.04 -2.72
C LEU A 97 10.75 10.29 -1.49
N PRO A 98 9.93 9.24 -1.68
CA PRO A 98 9.38 8.53 -0.54
C PRO A 98 10.36 7.49 0.02
N THR A 99 10.39 7.38 1.34
CA THR A 99 11.04 6.29 2.06
C THR A 99 10.02 5.64 2.97
N PHE A 100 9.94 4.33 2.93
CA PHE A 100 8.91 3.55 3.61
C PHE A 100 9.49 2.86 4.83
N TYR A 101 8.76 2.94 5.96
CA TYR A 101 9.12 2.25 7.20
C TYR A 101 7.91 1.51 7.75
N LYS A 102 8.06 0.22 8.02
CA LYS A 102 7.01 -0.57 8.62
C LYS A 102 6.68 -0.06 10.02
N ILE A 103 5.41 0.13 10.31
CA ILE A 103 4.90 0.48 11.64
C ILE A 103 4.50 -0.79 12.39
N ASP A 104 3.57 -1.54 11.81
CA ASP A 104 3.07 -2.77 12.41
C ASP A 104 2.42 -3.68 11.36
N ARG A 105 2.09 -4.87 11.80
CA ARG A 105 1.31 -5.84 11.04
C ARG A 105 0.39 -6.55 12.01
N LYS A 106 -0.87 -6.68 11.66
CA LYS A 106 -1.84 -7.34 12.52
C LYS A 106 -2.77 -8.25 11.73
N SER A 107 -3.29 -9.25 12.43
CA SER A 107 -4.35 -10.11 11.94
C SER A 107 -5.69 -9.46 12.24
N ILE A 108 -6.57 -9.40 11.25
CA ILE A 108 -7.94 -8.92 11.43
C ILE A 108 -8.87 -10.10 11.21
N LEU A 109 -9.67 -10.40 12.22
CA LEU A 109 -10.60 -11.53 12.16
C LEU A 109 -11.81 -11.17 11.31
N ASP A 110 -12.16 -12.07 10.41
CA ASP A 110 -13.37 -11.97 9.60
C ASP A 110 -14.42 -12.92 10.17
N PRO A 111 -15.72 -12.57 10.13
CA PRO A 111 -16.78 -13.48 10.55
C PRO A 111 -16.76 -14.81 9.81
N ASN A 112 -16.34 -14.82 8.54
CA ASN A 112 -16.12 -16.05 7.79
C ASN A 112 -14.72 -16.59 8.11
N LYS A 113 -14.66 -17.75 8.74
CA LYS A 113 -13.41 -18.39 9.18
C LYS A 113 -12.45 -18.70 8.02
N ASN A 114 -12.98 -18.84 6.81
CA ASN A 114 -12.15 -19.12 5.63
C ASN A 114 -11.55 -17.87 4.99
N ILE A 115 -11.95 -16.69 5.45
CA ILE A 115 -11.36 -15.44 4.99
C ILE A 115 -10.22 -15.06 5.93
N LYS A 116 -9.02 -14.90 5.37
CA LYS A 116 -7.82 -14.52 6.10
C LYS A 116 -7.44 -13.09 5.71
N HIS A 117 -7.19 -12.27 6.71
CA HIS A 117 -6.92 -10.85 6.49
C HIS A 117 -5.74 -10.40 7.36
N ARG A 118 -4.76 -9.76 6.73
CA ARG A 118 -3.64 -9.13 7.42
C ARG A 118 -3.55 -7.69 6.99
N GLN A 119 -3.30 -6.79 7.92
CA GLN A 119 -3.06 -5.38 7.63
C GLN A 119 -1.64 -5.02 8.03
N ILE A 120 -0.88 -4.49 7.09
CA ILE A 120 0.47 -3.99 7.31
C ILE A 120 0.42 -2.48 7.15
N ARG A 121 0.95 -1.74 8.11
CA ARG A 121 1.02 -0.29 8.04
C ARG A 121 2.45 0.18 7.90
N PHE A 122 2.63 1.21 7.09
CA PHE A 122 3.91 1.86 6.85
C PHE A 122 3.78 3.35 7.04
N GLN A 123 4.83 3.97 7.56
CA GLN A 123 5.00 5.42 7.47
C GLN A 123 5.81 5.72 6.22
N ILE A 124 5.32 6.66 5.43
CA ILE A 124 6.03 7.14 4.25
C ILE A 124 6.55 8.54 4.56
N GLN A 125 7.85 8.69 4.58
CA GLN A 125 8.51 9.99 4.68
C GLN A 125 8.77 10.47 3.27
N ASN A 126 8.04 11.49 2.84
CA ASN A 126 8.07 11.93 1.46
C ASN A 126 8.55 13.37 1.34
N TYR A 127 9.62 13.57 0.59
CA TYR A 127 10.12 14.88 0.21
C TYR A 127 9.64 15.21 -1.20
N VAL A 128 9.07 16.38 -1.37
CA VAL A 128 8.61 16.86 -2.68
C VAL A 128 9.81 17.37 -3.47
N ARG A 129 9.91 16.92 -4.69
CA ARG A 129 11.00 17.34 -5.61
C ARG A 129 10.58 18.50 -6.46
#